data_1ef9407aea313296d4eb096950179e03
#
_entry.id   1ef9407aea313296d4eb096950179e03
#
_cell.length_a   1.000
_cell.length_b   1.000
_cell.length_c   1.000
_cell.angle_alpha   90.00
_cell.angle_beta   90.00
_cell.angle_gamma   90.00
#
_symmetry.space_group_name_H-M   'P 1'
#
loop_
_entity.id
_entity.type
_entity.pdbx_description
1 polymer ?
#
loop_
_entity_poly.entity_id
_entity_poly.type
_entity_poly.pdbx_seq_one_letter_code
_entity_poly.pdbx_strand_id
1 'polypeptide(L)'
;MLLDGDHGLGAAIAWARRRGATELHVIADDAPGTVARQAAEFASPISVWVTDGRELAPAEPTEPEEGRGPPDAPDLVAVLEQEGLDVVVEGDRLAGEFRGLEVVRIVRALDNEEPIFEVGVGRFDRELTAMMHGDLPDAASVTRVVEQLREIRRPGGRNHPLGSLVPERWLRHTLIAEPARIGVDGLVAAPTPAPRDRLRERGVAAAVGTRDGAPVVVACTVGVDLEAVVLAADARLSIDPDATLLLAMPSRDVLPVVEAMVGDLVRPAEVAAVDDDWKI
;
A
#
# COMPACT_ATOMS: atom_id res chain seq x y z
N MET A 1 20.97 5.78 -14.92
CA MET A 1 20.13 6.93 -14.50
C MET A 1 20.25 7.06 -12.99
N LEU A 2 20.35 8.28 -12.45
CA LEU A 2 20.30 8.51 -11.01
C LEU A 2 18.82 8.46 -10.56
N LEU A 3 18.53 7.66 -9.55
CA LEU A 3 17.26 7.69 -8.83
C LEU A 3 17.42 8.60 -7.62
N ASP A 4 16.62 9.63 -7.57
CA ASP A 4 16.50 10.53 -6.42
C ASP A 4 15.06 10.46 -5.87
N GLY A 5 14.78 11.17 -4.78
CA GLY A 5 13.48 11.12 -4.11
C GLY A 5 12.26 11.44 -5.00
N ASP A 6 12.46 12.03 -6.18
CA ASP A 6 11.40 12.40 -7.12
C ASP A 6 11.25 11.40 -8.28
N HIS A 7 12.26 10.54 -8.52
CA HIS A 7 12.30 9.62 -9.66
C HIS A 7 12.58 8.20 -9.21
N GLY A 8 11.54 7.39 -9.18
CA GLY A 8 11.61 5.99 -8.78
C GLY A 8 12.00 5.03 -9.91
N LEU A 9 12.13 3.74 -9.55
CA LEU A 9 12.49 2.66 -10.46
C LEU A 9 11.45 2.49 -11.58
N GLY A 10 10.15 2.62 -11.29
CA GLY A 10 9.08 2.50 -12.28
C GLY A 10 9.19 3.54 -13.39
N ALA A 11 9.50 4.80 -13.03
CA ALA A 11 9.74 5.85 -14.00
C ALA A 11 10.97 5.56 -14.87
N ALA A 12 12.03 5.00 -14.28
CA ALA A 12 13.24 4.60 -15.00
C ALA A 12 12.97 3.49 -16.02
N ILE A 13 12.23 2.46 -15.62
CA ILE A 13 11.83 1.35 -16.50
C ILE A 13 10.99 1.86 -17.67
N ALA A 14 9.96 2.65 -17.39
CA ALA A 14 9.11 3.23 -18.44
C ALA A 14 9.89 4.11 -19.42
N TRP A 15 10.85 4.90 -18.92
CA TRP A 15 11.72 5.73 -19.75
C TRP A 15 12.64 4.86 -20.65
N ALA A 16 13.28 3.82 -20.10
CA ALA A 16 14.14 2.90 -20.83
C ALA A 16 13.35 2.19 -21.97
N ARG A 17 12.17 1.66 -21.64
CA ARG A 17 11.28 1.01 -22.63
C ARG A 17 10.89 1.96 -23.77
N ARG A 18 10.51 3.20 -23.44
CA ARG A 18 10.16 4.23 -24.45
C ARG A 18 11.34 4.53 -25.39
N ARG A 19 12.57 4.37 -24.92
CA ARG A 19 13.80 4.58 -25.71
C ARG A 19 14.26 3.33 -26.46
N GLY A 20 13.60 2.17 -26.27
CA GLY A 20 14.02 0.92 -26.84
C GLY A 20 15.37 0.43 -26.28
N ALA A 21 15.68 0.79 -25.04
CA ALA A 21 16.90 0.34 -24.37
C ALA A 21 16.84 -1.17 -24.13
N THR A 22 17.95 -1.85 -24.35
CA THR A 22 18.08 -3.30 -24.15
C THR A 22 18.52 -3.65 -22.72
N GLU A 23 19.07 -2.67 -21.99
CA GLU A 23 19.47 -2.79 -20.60
C GLU A 23 19.28 -1.45 -19.88
N LEU A 24 19.08 -1.47 -18.57
CA LEU A 24 18.93 -0.29 -17.72
C LEU A 24 19.92 -0.35 -16.56
N HIS A 25 20.73 0.69 -16.40
CA HIS A 25 21.57 0.88 -15.23
C HIS A 25 21.04 2.06 -14.42
N VAL A 26 20.78 1.85 -13.14
CA VAL A 26 20.33 2.88 -12.21
C VAL A 26 21.33 3.01 -11.06
N ILE A 27 21.54 4.23 -10.59
CA ILE A 27 22.32 4.50 -9.36
C ILE A 27 21.28 4.91 -8.32
N ALA A 28 21.23 4.20 -7.20
CA ALA A 28 20.32 4.46 -6.10
C ALA A 28 21.09 5.02 -4.90
N ASP A 29 20.77 6.25 -4.51
CA ASP A 29 21.38 6.89 -3.34
C ASP A 29 20.66 6.51 -2.05
N ASP A 30 19.34 6.23 -2.13
CA ASP A 30 18.52 5.81 -1.02
C ASP A 30 18.08 4.36 -1.20
N ALA A 31 18.13 3.58 -0.12
CA ALA A 31 17.70 2.18 -0.05
C ALA A 31 18.12 1.31 -1.26
N PRO A 32 19.41 1.31 -1.69
CA PRO A 32 19.86 0.64 -2.92
C PRO A 32 19.54 -0.86 -2.92
N GLY A 33 19.57 -1.53 -1.77
CA GLY A 33 19.24 -2.94 -1.66
C GLY A 33 17.74 -3.23 -1.89
N THR A 34 16.85 -2.33 -1.46
CA THR A 34 15.42 -2.40 -1.78
C THR A 34 15.20 -2.23 -3.28
N VAL A 35 15.85 -1.23 -3.90
CA VAL A 35 15.75 -1.00 -5.34
C VAL A 35 16.29 -2.19 -6.13
N ALA A 36 17.38 -2.82 -5.66
CA ALA A 36 17.95 -4.02 -6.29
C ALA A 36 16.99 -5.22 -6.20
N ARG A 37 16.33 -5.42 -5.04
CA ARG A 37 15.30 -6.46 -4.86
C ARG A 37 14.12 -6.23 -5.82
N GLN A 38 13.63 -5.00 -5.88
CA GLN A 38 12.53 -4.61 -6.77
C GLN A 38 12.89 -4.77 -8.25
N ALA A 39 14.10 -4.42 -8.64
CA ALA A 39 14.60 -4.57 -10.01
C ALA A 39 14.66 -6.04 -10.45
N ALA A 40 14.96 -6.95 -9.53
CA ALA A 40 15.02 -8.40 -9.81
C ALA A 40 13.65 -9.01 -10.14
N GLU A 41 12.55 -8.32 -9.87
CA GLU A 41 11.21 -8.77 -10.25
C GLU A 41 10.89 -8.56 -11.75
N PHE A 42 11.76 -7.88 -12.52
CA PHE A 42 11.57 -7.64 -13.95
C PHE A 42 12.46 -8.55 -14.80
N ALA A 43 11.90 -9.05 -15.93
CA ALA A 43 12.64 -9.86 -16.88
C ALA A 43 13.64 -9.04 -17.71
N SER A 44 13.35 -7.76 -17.93
CA SER A 44 14.28 -6.84 -18.58
C SER A 44 15.55 -6.68 -17.75
N PRO A 45 16.76 -6.67 -18.38
CA PRO A 45 18.02 -6.50 -17.65
C PRO A 45 18.11 -5.14 -16.94
N ILE A 46 18.07 -5.15 -15.62
CA ILE A 46 18.21 -3.94 -14.78
C ILE A 46 19.34 -4.18 -13.79
N SER A 47 20.33 -3.29 -13.82
CA SER A 47 21.46 -3.28 -12.87
C SER A 47 21.34 -2.10 -11.93
N VAL A 48 21.38 -2.36 -10.63
CA VAL A 48 21.35 -1.31 -9.60
C VAL A 48 22.75 -1.12 -9.02
N TRP A 49 23.14 0.12 -8.88
CA TRP A 49 24.45 0.53 -8.43
C TRP A 49 24.36 1.47 -7.25
N VAL A 50 25.32 1.37 -6.36
CA VAL A 50 25.56 2.33 -5.28
C VAL A 50 26.88 3.04 -5.53
N THR A 51 26.99 4.30 -5.10
CA THR A 51 28.24 5.08 -5.24
C THR A 51 28.64 5.71 -3.91
N ASP A 52 29.94 5.75 -3.68
CA ASP A 52 30.55 6.58 -2.62
C ASP A 52 30.99 7.97 -3.14
N GLY A 53 30.60 8.31 -4.38
CA GLY A 53 30.97 9.53 -5.07
C GLY A 53 32.22 9.38 -5.93
N ARG A 54 32.91 8.24 -5.93
CA ARG A 54 34.12 7.96 -6.72
C ARG A 54 34.04 6.67 -7.50
N GLU A 55 33.54 5.62 -6.88
CA GLU A 55 33.42 4.28 -7.45
C GLU A 55 31.98 3.81 -7.44
N LEU A 56 31.63 2.98 -8.42
CA LEU A 56 30.35 2.30 -8.50
C LEU A 56 30.54 0.85 -8.06
N ALA A 57 29.67 0.38 -7.17
CA ALA A 57 29.57 -1.02 -6.81
C ALA A 57 28.15 -1.53 -7.10
N PRO A 58 27.95 -2.81 -7.48
CA PRO A 58 26.63 -3.38 -7.59
C PRO A 58 25.89 -3.31 -6.23
N ALA A 59 24.62 -2.94 -6.25
CA ALA A 59 23.79 -3.03 -5.06
C ALA A 59 23.27 -4.46 -4.90
N GLU A 60 23.48 -5.04 -3.73
CA GLU A 60 22.95 -6.37 -3.39
C GLU A 60 21.50 -6.23 -2.91
N PRO A 61 20.57 -7.10 -3.37
CA PRO A 61 19.20 -7.12 -2.87
C PRO A 61 19.14 -7.33 -1.35
N THR A 62 18.29 -6.56 -0.67
CA THR A 62 18.04 -6.75 0.77
C THR A 62 16.59 -7.19 0.98
N GLU A 63 16.40 -8.16 1.85
CA GLU A 63 15.06 -8.56 2.28
C GLU A 63 14.35 -7.39 2.99
N PRO A 64 13.00 -7.35 2.94
CA PRO A 64 12.24 -6.42 3.77
C PRO A 64 12.60 -6.60 5.25
N GLU A 65 12.73 -5.49 5.97
CA GLU A 65 12.94 -5.58 7.42
C GLU A 65 11.73 -6.24 8.09
N GLU A 66 11.98 -7.33 8.82
CA GLU A 66 10.98 -7.91 9.69
C GLU A 66 10.74 -6.98 10.88
N GLY A 67 9.62 -6.27 10.88
CA GLY A 67 9.19 -5.46 12.01
C GLY A 67 8.83 -6.33 13.22
N ARG A 68 8.70 -5.70 14.39
CA ARG A 68 8.28 -6.36 15.64
C ARG A 68 6.87 -6.98 15.56
N GLY A 69 6.11 -6.65 14.52
CA GLY A 69 4.70 -6.99 14.37
C GLY A 69 3.78 -6.15 15.27
N PRO A 70 2.46 -6.19 15.04
CA PRO A 70 1.49 -5.40 15.79
C PRO A 70 1.35 -5.89 17.23
N PRO A 71 0.78 -5.08 18.15
CA PRO A 71 0.40 -5.55 19.48
C PRO A 71 -0.69 -6.62 19.41
N ASP A 72 -0.66 -7.57 20.36
CA ASP A 72 -1.79 -8.47 20.58
C ASP A 72 -2.87 -7.73 21.40
N ALA A 73 -4.01 -7.42 20.78
CA ALA A 73 -5.03 -6.54 21.36
C ALA A 73 -6.45 -6.93 20.93
N PRO A 74 -6.92 -8.17 21.18
CA PRO A 74 -8.19 -8.65 20.66
C PRO A 74 -9.40 -7.80 21.12
N ASP A 75 -9.38 -7.30 22.34
CA ASP A 75 -10.47 -6.46 22.87
C ASP A 75 -10.56 -5.10 22.14
N LEU A 76 -9.40 -4.48 21.82
CA LEU A 76 -9.37 -3.24 21.05
C LEU A 76 -9.72 -3.47 19.58
N VAL A 77 -9.32 -4.59 19.00
CA VAL A 77 -9.72 -5.00 17.64
C VAL A 77 -11.24 -5.16 17.56
N ALA A 78 -11.86 -5.83 18.54
CA ALA A 78 -13.32 -6.00 18.57
C ALA A 78 -14.07 -4.65 18.57
N VAL A 79 -13.54 -3.62 19.23
CA VAL A 79 -14.09 -2.25 19.18
C VAL A 79 -14.06 -1.68 17.76
N LEU A 80 -12.93 -1.85 17.04
CA LEU A 80 -12.80 -1.36 15.67
C LEU A 80 -13.79 -2.05 14.72
N GLU A 81 -13.91 -3.36 14.84
CA GLU A 81 -14.84 -4.17 14.04
C GLU A 81 -16.31 -3.80 14.31
N GLN A 82 -16.69 -3.54 15.57
CA GLN A 82 -18.03 -3.09 15.95
C GLN A 82 -18.38 -1.74 15.32
N GLU A 83 -17.42 -0.85 15.16
CA GLU A 83 -17.60 0.44 14.47
C GLU A 83 -17.56 0.32 12.94
N GLY A 84 -17.35 -0.87 12.40
CA GLY A 84 -17.33 -1.16 10.96
C GLY A 84 -16.02 -0.68 10.30
N LEU A 85 -14.92 -0.72 11.02
CA LEU A 85 -13.59 -0.44 10.51
C LEU A 85 -12.93 -1.71 9.99
N ASP A 86 -12.21 -1.60 8.88
CA ASP A 86 -11.30 -2.64 8.43
C ASP A 86 -10.04 -2.59 9.31
N VAL A 87 -9.66 -3.73 9.90
CA VAL A 87 -8.43 -3.82 10.70
C VAL A 87 -7.31 -4.36 9.81
N VAL A 88 -6.25 -3.56 9.65
CA VAL A 88 -5.14 -3.86 8.76
C VAL A 88 -3.82 -3.82 9.53
N VAL A 89 -2.97 -4.83 9.32
CA VAL A 89 -1.60 -4.82 9.85
C VAL A 89 -0.74 -3.87 9.02
N GLU A 90 -0.09 -2.91 9.67
CA GLU A 90 0.90 -2.02 9.06
C GLU A 90 2.16 -1.95 9.93
N GLY A 91 3.17 -2.74 9.59
CA GLY A 91 4.41 -2.80 10.36
C GLY A 91 4.18 -3.27 11.78
N ASP A 92 4.44 -2.40 12.75
CA ASP A 92 4.34 -2.67 14.19
C ASP A 92 3.00 -2.28 14.83
N ARG A 93 1.99 -1.94 14.01
CA ARG A 93 0.68 -1.45 14.45
C ARG A 93 -0.49 -2.12 13.75
N LEU A 94 -1.67 -2.02 14.35
CA LEU A 94 -2.95 -2.30 13.70
C LEU A 94 -3.60 -0.98 13.33
N ALA A 95 -3.96 -0.81 12.06
CA ALA A 95 -4.69 0.34 11.56
C ALA A 95 -6.17 0.02 11.45
N GLY A 96 -7.04 0.85 12.05
CA GLY A 96 -8.48 0.84 11.83
C GLY A 96 -8.83 1.81 10.71
N GLU A 97 -9.31 1.28 9.60
CA GLU A 97 -9.61 2.05 8.39
C GLU A 97 -11.11 2.19 8.16
N PHE A 98 -11.58 3.41 7.97
CA PHE A 98 -12.93 3.68 7.46
C PHE A 98 -12.88 3.87 5.95
N ARG A 99 -13.37 2.88 5.19
CA ARG A 99 -13.25 2.85 3.72
C ARG A 99 -11.84 3.18 3.24
N GLY A 100 -10.84 2.51 3.82
CA GLY A 100 -9.43 2.68 3.52
C GLY A 100 -8.77 3.93 4.11
N LEU A 101 -9.47 4.80 4.84
CA LEU A 101 -8.85 5.92 5.54
C LEU A 101 -8.52 5.51 6.97
N GLU A 102 -7.25 5.46 7.31
CA GLU A 102 -6.79 5.21 8.68
C GLU A 102 -7.27 6.32 9.61
N VAL A 103 -8.08 5.96 10.58
CA VAL A 103 -8.72 6.87 11.54
C VAL A 103 -8.35 6.55 12.98
N VAL A 104 -7.82 5.38 13.22
CA VAL A 104 -7.34 4.93 14.52
C VAL A 104 -6.19 3.95 14.34
N ARG A 105 -5.28 3.92 15.29
CA ARG A 105 -4.22 2.91 15.39
C ARG A 105 -4.29 2.23 16.73
N ILE A 106 -3.94 0.95 16.78
CA ILE A 106 -3.57 0.26 18.01
C ILE A 106 -2.07 0.11 17.98
N VAL A 107 -1.41 0.76 18.93
CA VAL A 107 0.04 0.79 19.10
C VAL A 107 0.41 0.36 20.51
N ARG A 108 1.69 0.04 20.75
CA ARG A 108 2.22 -0.15 22.09
C ARG A 108 2.53 1.20 22.74
N ALA A 109 2.05 1.42 23.94
CA ALA A 109 2.42 2.58 24.74
C ALA A 109 3.92 2.61 25.01
N LEU A 110 4.53 3.79 25.05
CA LEU A 110 5.98 3.95 25.18
C LEU A 110 6.51 3.58 26.58
N ASP A 111 5.67 3.66 27.60
CA ASP A 111 6.04 3.53 29.02
C ASP A 111 5.90 2.08 29.53
N ASN A 112 4.89 1.34 29.08
CA ASN A 112 4.54 0.03 29.62
C ASN A 112 4.28 -1.04 28.53
N GLU A 113 4.39 -0.67 27.25
CA GLU A 113 4.11 -1.52 26.07
C GLU A 113 2.67 -2.05 25.97
N GLU A 114 1.74 -1.57 26.80
CA GLU A 114 0.33 -1.93 26.70
C GLU A 114 -0.29 -1.42 25.40
N PRO A 115 -1.21 -2.20 24.78
CA PRO A 115 -1.94 -1.75 23.60
C PRO A 115 -2.83 -0.54 23.92
N ILE A 116 -2.72 0.53 23.13
CA ILE A 116 -3.53 1.73 23.25
C ILE A 116 -4.07 2.18 21.90
N PHE A 117 -5.18 2.94 21.92
CA PHE A 117 -5.66 3.67 20.76
C PHE A 117 -4.92 4.99 20.57
N GLU A 118 -4.56 5.27 19.31
CA GLU A 118 -4.28 6.60 18.80
C GLU A 118 -5.36 6.97 17.79
N VAL A 119 -6.25 7.90 18.14
CA VAL A 119 -7.41 8.29 17.32
C VAL A 119 -7.14 9.59 16.59
N GLY A 120 -7.43 9.63 15.28
CA GLY A 120 -7.29 10.80 14.42
C GLY A 120 -6.78 10.47 13.03
N VAL A 121 -7.06 11.36 12.06
CA VAL A 121 -6.67 11.23 10.66
C VAL A 121 -5.29 11.85 10.42
N GLY A 122 -4.27 11.00 10.29
CA GLY A 122 -2.90 11.46 10.11
C GLY A 122 -2.22 11.86 11.41
N ARG A 123 -0.90 12.04 11.34
CA ARG A 123 -0.05 12.28 12.52
C ARG A 123 -0.45 13.52 13.32
N PHE A 124 -0.66 14.63 12.63
CA PHE A 124 -0.93 15.91 13.28
C PHE A 124 -2.26 15.90 14.06
N ASP A 125 -3.30 15.29 13.50
CA ASP A 125 -4.61 15.19 14.15
C ASP A 125 -4.55 14.30 15.39
N ARG A 126 -3.79 13.20 15.34
CA ARG A 126 -3.54 12.32 16.50
C ARG A 126 -2.77 13.04 17.62
N GLU A 127 -1.70 13.75 17.27
CA GLU A 127 -0.92 14.55 18.25
C GLU A 127 -1.81 15.61 18.91
N LEU A 128 -2.66 16.29 18.15
CA LEU A 128 -3.58 17.28 18.67
C LEU A 128 -4.64 16.66 19.58
N THR A 129 -5.21 15.53 19.20
CA THR A 129 -6.20 14.78 20.00
C THR A 129 -5.60 14.36 21.34
N ALA A 130 -4.39 13.81 21.33
CA ALA A 130 -3.67 13.42 22.55
C ALA A 130 -3.39 14.62 23.47
N MET A 131 -3.03 15.78 22.91
CA MET A 131 -2.78 17.00 23.70
C MET A 131 -4.06 17.60 24.30
N MET A 132 -5.18 17.53 23.58
CA MET A 132 -6.43 18.20 24.02
C MET A 132 -7.22 17.41 25.05
N HIS A 133 -7.14 16.09 25.03
CA HIS A 133 -7.99 15.25 25.87
C HIS A 133 -7.32 14.70 27.13
N GLY A 134 -5.97 14.78 27.25
CA GLY A 134 -5.23 14.40 28.48
C GLY A 134 -5.42 12.95 28.94
N ASP A 135 -6.49 12.29 28.52
CA ASP A 135 -6.83 10.90 28.74
C ASP A 135 -6.58 10.11 27.47
N LEU A 136 -6.27 8.82 27.62
CA LEU A 136 -6.15 7.91 26.48
C LEU A 136 -7.47 7.85 25.72
N PRO A 137 -7.45 7.93 24.35
CA PRO A 137 -8.66 7.77 23.55
C PRO A 137 -9.35 6.43 23.84
N ASP A 138 -10.66 6.45 23.91
CA ASP A 138 -11.53 5.31 24.19
C ASP A 138 -12.41 4.95 22.98
N ALA A 139 -13.26 3.93 23.13
CA ALA A 139 -14.22 3.52 22.13
C ALA A 139 -15.13 4.66 21.66
N ALA A 140 -15.56 5.57 22.59
CA ALA A 140 -16.40 6.70 22.23
C ALA A 140 -15.68 7.72 21.33
N SER A 141 -14.38 7.84 21.45
CA SER A 141 -13.54 8.64 20.54
C SER A 141 -13.49 8.05 19.14
N VAL A 142 -13.41 6.72 19.02
CA VAL A 142 -13.46 6.02 17.74
C VAL A 142 -14.83 6.23 17.06
N THR A 143 -15.92 5.98 17.77
CA THR A 143 -17.31 6.18 17.28
C THR A 143 -17.47 7.59 16.70
N ARG A 144 -17.04 8.62 17.44
CA ARG A 144 -17.17 10.02 17.03
C ARG A 144 -16.46 10.32 15.71
N VAL A 145 -15.23 9.84 15.54
CA VAL A 145 -14.46 10.04 14.29
C VAL A 145 -15.12 9.32 13.11
N VAL A 146 -15.58 8.09 13.31
CA VAL A 146 -16.30 7.33 12.28
C VAL A 146 -17.57 8.03 11.83
N GLU A 147 -18.39 8.53 12.76
CA GLU A 147 -19.60 9.28 12.44
C GLU A 147 -19.34 10.52 11.59
N GLN A 148 -18.30 11.30 11.92
CA GLN A 148 -17.90 12.47 11.14
C GLN A 148 -17.49 12.12 9.71
N LEU A 149 -16.88 10.96 9.50
CA LEU A 149 -16.39 10.52 8.19
C LEU A 149 -17.46 9.89 7.31
N ARG A 150 -18.55 9.36 7.88
CA ARG A 150 -19.66 8.73 7.12
C ARG A 150 -20.24 9.65 6.04
N GLU A 151 -20.35 10.95 6.34
CA GLU A 151 -20.87 11.95 5.38
C GLU A 151 -19.84 12.40 4.34
N ILE A 152 -18.55 12.30 4.66
CA ILE A 152 -17.44 12.74 3.82
C ILE A 152 -17.03 11.63 2.87
N ARG A 153 -16.86 10.42 3.42
CA ARG A 153 -16.28 9.27 2.70
C ARG A 153 -17.37 8.30 2.27
N ARG A 154 -18.21 8.76 1.35
CA ARG A 154 -19.28 8.00 0.71
C ARG A 154 -19.35 8.30 -0.79
N PRO A 155 -19.93 7.42 -1.62
CA PRO A 155 -20.19 7.72 -3.03
C PRO A 155 -21.00 9.01 -3.17
N GLY A 156 -20.51 9.94 -4.01
CA GLY A 156 -21.15 11.25 -4.16
C GLY A 156 -21.12 12.14 -2.92
N GLY A 157 -20.29 11.82 -1.93
CA GLY A 157 -20.12 12.60 -0.71
C GLY A 157 -19.64 14.03 -0.97
N ARG A 158 -19.68 14.86 0.08
CA ARG A 158 -19.23 16.26 -0.02
C ARG A 158 -17.80 16.33 -0.55
N ASN A 159 -17.52 17.34 -1.38
CA ASN A 159 -16.15 17.62 -1.82
C ASN A 159 -15.31 18.09 -0.61
N HIS A 160 -14.64 17.16 0.01
CA HIS A 160 -13.81 17.36 1.19
C HIS A 160 -12.44 16.70 0.97
N PRO A 161 -11.33 17.32 1.39
CA PRO A 161 -9.99 16.76 1.18
C PRO A 161 -9.83 15.31 1.67
N LEU A 162 -10.43 14.95 2.81
CA LEU A 162 -10.40 13.59 3.35
C LEU A 162 -11.12 12.56 2.46
N GLY A 163 -12.08 13.00 1.63
CA GLY A 163 -12.81 12.13 0.69
C GLY A 163 -11.96 11.64 -0.49
N SER A 164 -10.82 12.26 -0.74
CA SER A 164 -9.91 11.91 -1.86
C SER A 164 -8.57 11.30 -1.41
N LEU A 165 -8.31 11.23 -0.10
CA LEU A 165 -7.07 10.65 0.42
C LEU A 165 -7.06 9.13 0.26
N VAL A 166 -5.88 8.57 0.03
CA VAL A 166 -5.60 7.12 -0.05
C VAL A 166 -6.66 6.34 -0.84
N PRO A 167 -6.94 6.74 -2.10
CA PRO A 167 -8.00 6.14 -2.90
C PRO A 167 -7.76 4.65 -3.19
N GLU A 168 -6.52 4.20 -3.24
CA GLU A 168 -6.13 2.80 -3.44
C GLU A 168 -6.52 1.93 -2.24
N ARG A 169 -6.53 2.46 -1.02
CA ARG A 169 -7.03 1.75 0.16
C ARG A 169 -8.57 1.66 0.14
N TRP A 170 -9.25 2.69 -0.38
CA TRP A 170 -10.70 2.60 -0.60
C TRP A 170 -11.03 1.56 -1.68
N LEU A 171 -10.25 1.51 -2.77
CA LEU A 171 -10.41 0.47 -3.79
C LEU A 171 -10.23 -0.92 -3.18
N ARG A 172 -9.21 -1.14 -2.32
CA ARG A 172 -9.02 -2.39 -1.58
C ARG A 172 -10.25 -2.74 -0.73
N HIS A 173 -10.76 -1.79 0.05
CA HIS A 173 -11.99 -1.97 0.84
C HIS A 173 -13.15 -2.46 -0.03
N THR A 174 -13.38 -1.79 -1.16
CA THR A 174 -14.42 -2.18 -2.12
C THR A 174 -14.22 -3.60 -2.66
N LEU A 175 -13.00 -3.95 -3.05
CA LEU A 175 -12.72 -5.27 -3.60
C LEU A 175 -12.80 -6.38 -2.55
N ILE A 176 -12.52 -6.09 -1.28
CA ILE A 176 -12.75 -7.02 -0.17
C ILE A 176 -14.26 -7.27 0.01
N ALA A 177 -15.09 -6.23 -0.09
CA ALA A 177 -16.54 -6.37 -0.02
C ALA A 177 -17.15 -7.02 -1.27
N GLU A 178 -16.59 -6.78 -2.44
CA GLU A 178 -17.10 -7.24 -3.75
C GLU A 178 -15.99 -7.89 -4.60
N PRO A 179 -15.40 -9.02 -4.15
CA PRO A 179 -14.23 -9.62 -4.81
C PRO A 179 -14.52 -10.12 -6.23
N ALA A 180 -15.77 -10.44 -6.52
CA ALA A 180 -16.22 -10.85 -7.85
C ALA A 180 -15.98 -9.80 -8.95
N ARG A 181 -15.81 -8.49 -8.58
CA ARG A 181 -15.48 -7.43 -9.55
C ARG A 181 -14.18 -7.68 -10.31
N ILE A 182 -13.26 -8.44 -9.73
CA ILE A 182 -11.98 -8.82 -10.35
C ILE A 182 -11.83 -10.34 -10.49
N GLY A 183 -12.94 -11.09 -10.35
CA GLY A 183 -12.98 -12.53 -10.57
C GLY A 183 -12.19 -13.33 -9.53
N VAL A 184 -12.20 -12.91 -8.25
CA VAL A 184 -11.62 -13.66 -7.13
C VAL A 184 -12.68 -14.16 -6.17
N ASP A 185 -12.39 -15.25 -5.43
CA ASP A 185 -13.36 -15.93 -4.58
C ASP A 185 -13.58 -15.21 -3.23
N GLY A 186 -12.54 -14.53 -2.74
CA GLY A 186 -12.56 -13.77 -1.50
C GLY A 186 -11.24 -13.06 -1.29
N LEU A 187 -11.26 -11.97 -0.50
CA LEU A 187 -10.09 -11.15 -0.21
C LEU A 187 -10.06 -10.77 1.26
N VAL A 188 -8.85 -10.70 1.81
CA VAL A 188 -8.56 -10.07 3.10
C VAL A 188 -7.40 -9.09 2.93
N ALA A 189 -7.40 -8.01 3.72
CA ALA A 189 -6.31 -7.03 3.66
C ALA A 189 -4.98 -7.65 4.05
N ALA A 190 -3.91 -7.25 3.36
CA ALA A 190 -2.55 -7.70 3.63
C ALA A 190 -1.61 -6.50 3.80
N PRO A 191 -0.53 -6.64 4.61
CA PRO A 191 0.48 -5.61 4.75
C PRO A 191 1.28 -5.43 3.46
N THR A 192 1.91 -4.26 3.30
CA THR A 192 2.90 -4.01 2.26
C THR A 192 4.29 -3.84 2.88
N PRO A 193 5.38 -4.19 2.18
CA PRO A 193 6.74 -4.06 2.72
C PRO A 193 7.17 -2.60 2.94
N ALA A 194 6.48 -1.67 2.31
CA ALA A 194 6.72 -0.23 2.44
C ALA A 194 5.49 0.46 3.05
N PRO A 195 5.31 0.42 4.39
CA PRO A 195 4.23 1.14 5.05
C PRO A 195 4.42 2.65 4.83
N ARG A 196 3.31 3.36 4.62
CA ARG A 196 3.33 4.80 4.38
C ARG A 196 3.11 5.58 5.66
N ASP A 197 3.97 6.58 5.89
CA ASP A 197 3.83 7.49 7.02
C ASP A 197 2.94 8.70 6.71
N ARG A 198 2.81 9.04 5.42
CA ARG A 198 2.04 10.20 4.96
C ARG A 198 0.85 9.79 4.10
N LEU A 199 -0.33 10.30 4.43
CA LEU A 199 -1.59 10.02 3.71
C LEU A 199 -1.60 10.47 2.23
N ARG A 200 -0.67 11.31 1.81
CA ARG A 200 -0.54 11.80 0.44
C ARG A 200 0.56 11.09 -0.35
N GLU A 201 1.30 10.25 0.29
CA GLU A 201 2.29 9.40 -0.35
C GLU A 201 1.61 8.40 -1.27
N ARG A 202 2.12 8.28 -2.50
CA ARG A 202 1.63 7.28 -3.44
C ARG A 202 2.07 5.88 -3.00
N GLY A 203 1.32 4.88 -3.40
CA GLY A 203 1.63 3.51 -3.06
C GLY A 203 0.50 2.57 -3.46
N VAL A 204 0.66 1.31 -3.12
CA VAL A 204 -0.36 0.28 -3.33
C VAL A 204 -1.00 -0.12 -2.00
N ALA A 205 -2.20 -0.66 -2.07
CA ALA A 205 -2.86 -1.29 -0.94
C ALA A 205 -3.05 -2.78 -1.27
N ALA A 206 -2.47 -3.66 -0.46
CA ALA A 206 -2.47 -5.09 -0.75
C ALA A 206 -3.63 -5.84 -0.08
N ALA A 207 -4.07 -6.90 -0.75
CA ALA A 207 -4.97 -7.91 -0.23
C ALA A 207 -4.56 -9.29 -0.74
N VAL A 208 -4.95 -10.34 -0.05
CA VAL A 208 -4.71 -11.73 -0.43
C VAL A 208 -6.01 -12.50 -0.54
N GLY A 209 -6.04 -13.48 -1.41
CA GLY A 209 -7.21 -14.32 -1.61
C GLY A 209 -6.95 -15.49 -2.55
N THR A 210 -8.02 -15.98 -3.16
CA THR A 210 -7.94 -17.09 -4.11
C THR A 210 -8.74 -16.80 -5.38
N ARG A 211 -8.27 -17.36 -6.51
CA ARG A 211 -8.99 -17.43 -7.77
C ARG A 211 -8.99 -18.87 -8.24
N ASP A 212 -10.15 -19.50 -8.37
CA ASP A 212 -10.28 -20.91 -8.73
C ASP A 212 -9.43 -21.82 -7.82
N GLY A 213 -9.34 -21.48 -6.53
CA GLY A 213 -8.55 -22.21 -5.53
C GLY A 213 -7.04 -21.95 -5.57
N ALA A 214 -6.53 -21.15 -6.51
CA ALA A 214 -5.12 -20.75 -6.55
C ALA A 214 -4.88 -19.43 -5.79
N PRO A 215 -3.73 -19.27 -5.09
CA PRO A 215 -3.44 -18.05 -4.35
C PRO A 215 -3.23 -16.84 -5.27
N VAL A 216 -3.78 -15.69 -4.86
CA VAL A 216 -3.58 -14.41 -5.53
C VAL A 216 -3.19 -13.33 -4.53
N VAL A 217 -2.29 -12.46 -4.94
CA VAL A 217 -2.01 -11.18 -4.27
C VAL A 217 -2.59 -10.08 -5.13
N VAL A 218 -3.48 -9.28 -4.55
CA VAL A 218 -4.10 -8.12 -5.20
C VAL A 218 -3.43 -6.86 -4.69
N ALA A 219 -2.84 -6.07 -5.58
CA ALA A 219 -2.30 -4.75 -5.28
C ALA A 219 -3.22 -3.69 -5.90
N CYS A 220 -3.90 -2.91 -5.08
CA CYS A 220 -4.80 -1.84 -5.51
C CYS A 220 -4.02 -0.54 -5.72
N THR A 221 -4.27 0.15 -6.83
CA THR A 221 -3.76 1.48 -7.12
C THR A 221 -4.82 2.33 -7.80
N VAL A 222 -4.74 3.67 -7.68
CA VAL A 222 -5.67 4.61 -8.32
C VAL A 222 -4.90 5.79 -8.86
N GLY A 223 -5.16 6.14 -10.11
CA GLY A 223 -4.41 7.12 -10.86
C GLY A 223 -3.22 6.51 -11.58
N VAL A 224 -2.53 7.34 -12.35
CA VAL A 224 -1.36 6.91 -13.12
C VAL A 224 -0.12 7.03 -12.25
N ASP A 225 0.40 5.90 -11.80
CA ASP A 225 1.62 5.79 -11.01
C ASP A 225 2.45 4.60 -11.50
N LEU A 226 3.61 4.87 -12.09
CA LEU A 226 4.49 3.83 -12.63
C LEU A 226 5.19 3.04 -11.51
N GLU A 227 5.35 3.64 -10.33
CA GLU A 227 5.88 2.94 -9.16
C GLU A 227 4.92 1.88 -8.64
N ALA A 228 3.62 1.99 -8.94
CA ALA A 228 2.64 1.01 -8.49
C ALA A 228 2.95 -0.41 -8.96
N VAL A 229 3.52 -0.61 -10.16
CA VAL A 229 3.92 -1.93 -10.66
C VAL A 229 5.09 -2.50 -9.85
N VAL A 230 6.07 -1.65 -9.55
CA VAL A 230 7.25 -2.00 -8.74
C VAL A 230 6.84 -2.39 -7.32
N LEU A 231 6.01 -1.54 -6.69
CA LEU A 231 5.51 -1.77 -5.33
C LEU A 231 4.57 -2.98 -5.23
N ALA A 232 3.78 -3.23 -6.28
CA ALA A 232 2.92 -4.41 -6.35
C ALA A 232 3.72 -5.71 -6.45
N ALA A 233 4.78 -5.72 -7.26
CA ALA A 233 5.67 -6.88 -7.37
C ALA A 233 6.42 -7.14 -6.04
N ASP A 234 6.89 -6.07 -5.38
CA ASP A 234 7.54 -6.14 -4.07
C ASP A 234 6.58 -6.62 -2.96
N ALA A 235 5.31 -6.18 -3.00
CA ALA A 235 4.27 -6.66 -2.09
C ALA A 235 4.01 -8.16 -2.28
N ARG A 236 3.86 -8.65 -3.53
CA ARG A 236 3.74 -10.08 -3.81
C ARG A 236 4.93 -10.86 -3.26
N LEU A 237 6.16 -10.39 -3.55
CA LEU A 237 7.38 -11.07 -3.10
C LEU A 237 7.41 -11.25 -1.58
N SER A 238 6.93 -10.24 -0.84
CA SER A 238 6.91 -10.27 0.64
C SER A 238 5.76 -11.09 1.23
N ILE A 239 4.63 -11.17 0.51
CA ILE A 239 3.42 -11.83 1.02
C ILE A 239 3.38 -13.31 0.62
N ASP A 240 3.45 -13.58 -0.67
CA ASP A 240 3.47 -14.91 -1.26
C ASP A 240 4.12 -14.82 -2.65
N PRO A 241 5.41 -15.16 -2.79
CA PRO A 241 6.15 -15.05 -4.03
C PRO A 241 5.61 -15.98 -5.14
N ASP A 242 4.88 -17.02 -4.80
CA ASP A 242 4.34 -17.99 -5.76
C ASP A 242 2.91 -17.65 -6.22
N ALA A 243 2.25 -16.69 -5.56
CA ALA A 243 0.92 -16.23 -5.93
C ALA A 243 0.91 -15.45 -7.26
N THR A 244 -0.21 -15.54 -7.98
CA THR A 244 -0.45 -14.65 -9.13
C THR A 244 -0.71 -13.23 -8.63
N LEU A 245 0.00 -12.24 -9.18
CA LEU A 245 -0.23 -10.83 -8.88
C LEU A 245 -1.38 -10.27 -9.74
N LEU A 246 -2.36 -9.66 -9.10
CA LEU A 246 -3.39 -8.86 -9.75
C LEU A 246 -3.18 -7.39 -9.41
N LEU A 247 -2.77 -6.58 -10.38
CA LEU A 247 -2.71 -5.12 -10.23
C LEU A 247 -4.10 -4.55 -10.50
N ALA A 248 -4.88 -4.31 -9.45
CA ALA A 248 -6.24 -3.78 -9.53
C ALA A 248 -6.24 -2.26 -9.63
N MET A 249 -6.89 -1.72 -10.66
CA MET A 249 -6.98 -0.28 -10.89
C MET A 249 -8.26 0.10 -11.65
N PRO A 250 -8.75 1.35 -11.53
CA PRO A 250 -9.85 1.83 -12.36
C PRO A 250 -9.54 1.70 -13.85
N SER A 251 -10.54 1.30 -14.64
CA SER A 251 -10.37 1.07 -16.09
C SER A 251 -9.77 2.26 -16.83
N ARG A 252 -10.12 3.49 -16.41
CA ARG A 252 -9.57 4.74 -16.99
C ARG A 252 -8.07 4.95 -16.73
N ASP A 253 -7.51 4.29 -15.72
CA ASP A 253 -6.10 4.43 -15.31
C ASP A 253 -5.22 3.35 -15.97
N VAL A 254 -5.82 2.36 -16.66
CA VAL A 254 -5.10 1.31 -17.39
C VAL A 254 -4.46 1.92 -18.63
N LEU A 255 -3.14 1.99 -18.62
CA LEU A 255 -2.35 2.53 -19.74
C LEU A 255 -1.47 1.44 -20.35
N PRO A 256 -1.18 1.50 -21.67
CA PRO A 256 -0.31 0.52 -22.34
C PRO A 256 1.08 0.38 -21.68
N VAL A 257 1.61 1.43 -21.06
CA VAL A 257 2.89 1.37 -20.35
C VAL A 257 2.78 0.52 -19.08
N VAL A 258 1.67 0.60 -18.35
CA VAL A 258 1.41 -0.21 -17.16
C VAL A 258 1.27 -1.69 -17.55
N GLU A 259 0.46 -2.00 -18.56
CA GLU A 259 0.30 -3.37 -19.08
C GLU A 259 1.64 -3.95 -19.54
N ALA A 260 2.45 -3.14 -20.24
CA ALA A 260 3.77 -3.56 -20.70
C ALA A 260 4.75 -3.80 -19.54
N MET A 261 4.67 -3.04 -18.43
CA MET A 261 5.49 -3.27 -17.24
C MET A 261 5.02 -4.50 -16.46
N VAL A 262 3.72 -4.71 -16.31
CA VAL A 262 3.15 -5.91 -15.69
C VAL A 262 3.54 -7.16 -16.47
N GLY A 263 3.50 -7.11 -17.81
CA GLY A 263 3.93 -8.21 -18.70
C GLY A 263 5.44 -8.45 -18.70
N ASP A 264 6.25 -7.56 -18.12
CA ASP A 264 7.70 -7.70 -17.97
C ASP A 264 8.11 -8.30 -16.61
N LEU A 265 7.15 -8.59 -15.74
CA LEU A 265 7.46 -9.25 -14.47
C LEU A 265 7.84 -10.71 -14.69
N VAL A 266 8.85 -11.19 -13.95
CA VAL A 266 9.36 -12.58 -14.07
C VAL A 266 8.36 -13.62 -13.61
N ARG A 267 7.42 -13.25 -12.74
CA ARG A 267 6.37 -14.13 -12.21
C ARG A 267 5.00 -13.71 -12.75
N PRO A 268 4.01 -14.63 -12.81
CA PRO A 268 2.69 -14.33 -13.35
C PRO A 268 2.05 -13.09 -12.72
N ALA A 269 1.62 -12.15 -13.58
CA ALA A 269 0.96 -10.93 -13.17
C ALA A 269 -0.03 -10.46 -14.23
N GLU A 270 -1.13 -9.86 -13.81
CA GLU A 270 -2.21 -9.38 -14.67
C GLU A 270 -2.71 -8.01 -14.18
N VAL A 271 -3.20 -7.18 -15.11
CA VAL A 271 -3.96 -5.97 -14.77
C VAL A 271 -5.42 -6.35 -14.60
N ALA A 272 -5.98 -6.10 -13.42
CA ALA A 272 -7.39 -6.26 -13.11
C ALA A 272 -8.09 -4.89 -13.20
N ALA A 273 -8.71 -4.62 -14.34
CA ALA A 273 -9.45 -3.37 -14.55
C ALA A 273 -10.76 -3.38 -13.76
N VAL A 274 -11.02 -2.33 -12.98
CA VAL A 274 -12.22 -2.15 -12.17
C VAL A 274 -13.06 -1.03 -12.76
N ASP A 275 -14.36 -1.21 -12.82
CA ASP A 275 -15.29 -0.17 -13.32
C ASP A 275 -15.17 1.13 -12.50
N ASP A 276 -15.44 2.27 -13.15
CA ASP A 276 -15.23 3.59 -12.54
C ASP A 276 -16.18 3.93 -11.39
N ASP A 277 -17.23 3.14 -11.18
CA ASP A 277 -18.21 3.22 -10.07
C ASP A 277 -17.77 2.46 -8.80
N TRP A 278 -16.50 2.12 -8.69
CA TRP A 278 -15.94 1.27 -7.63
C TRP A 278 -16.09 1.82 -6.20
N LYS A 279 -16.35 3.11 -6.00
CA LYS A 279 -16.55 3.68 -4.66
C LYS A 279 -17.90 3.27 -4.09
N ILE A 280 -17.90 2.41 -3.07
CA ILE A 280 -19.08 1.95 -2.32
C ILE A 280 -19.10 2.46 -0.89
#